data_3725258adaa592785c52cc9c4128578b
#
_entry.id   3725258adaa592785c52cc9c4128578b
#
_cell.length_a   1.000
_cell.length_b   1.000
_cell.length_c   1.000
_cell.angle_alpha   90.00
_cell.angle_beta   90.00
_cell.angle_gamma   90.00
#
_symmetry.space_group_name_H-M   'P 1'
#
loop_
_entity.id
_entity.type
_entity.pdbx_description
1 polymer ?
#
loop_
_entity_poly.entity_id
_entity_poly.type
_entity_poly.pdbx_seq_one_letter_code
_entity_poly.pdbx_strand_id
1 'polypeptide(L)'
;NLNAFARESVVLTSAQSNCPLSSPHRGSLLTGMYPNKSGIPLNCNSSRPISSLREDAECIGDVFYNAGYDCAYFGKLHADFPTPNDPEHPGKYVEEQRPVWDAYTPKERRHGFNYWYSYGTFDEHKNPHYWDTDGKRHDPKEWSPLHEAKRVVSYLKNEGNVRDTKKPFFIMVGMNPPHSPYRSLNDCMEEDFDLYK
;
A
#
# COMPACT_ATOMS: atom_id res chain seq x y z
N ASN A 1 -8.73 -12.52 -17.39
CA ASN A 1 -9.36 -11.46 -16.59
C ASN A 1 -8.92 -10.07 -17.06
N LEU A 2 -7.61 -9.72 -17.08
CA LEU A 2 -7.15 -8.41 -17.56
C LEU A 2 -7.52 -8.14 -19.03
N ASN A 3 -7.44 -9.15 -19.90
CA ASN A 3 -7.86 -9.01 -21.30
C ASN A 3 -9.37 -8.74 -21.45
N ALA A 4 -10.21 -9.27 -20.57
CA ALA A 4 -11.63 -8.96 -20.55
C ALA A 4 -11.86 -7.51 -20.09
N PHE A 5 -11.18 -7.08 -19.01
CA PHE A 5 -11.24 -5.73 -18.53
C PHE A 5 -10.74 -4.70 -19.55
N ALA A 6 -9.64 -5.01 -20.25
CA ALA A 6 -9.08 -4.14 -21.30
C ALA A 6 -10.05 -3.89 -22.46
N ARG A 7 -10.92 -4.85 -22.79
CA ARG A 7 -11.92 -4.68 -23.88
C ARG A 7 -13.01 -3.66 -23.55
N GLU A 8 -13.22 -3.40 -22.26
CA GLU A 8 -14.24 -2.47 -21.76
C GLU A 8 -13.63 -1.20 -21.16
N SER A 9 -12.33 -0.97 -21.40
CA SER A 9 -11.54 0.08 -20.75
C SER A 9 -10.72 0.88 -21.75
N VAL A 10 -10.29 2.07 -21.33
CA VAL A 10 -9.25 2.82 -22.04
C VAL A 10 -7.89 2.24 -21.65
N VAL A 11 -7.15 1.75 -22.63
CA VAL A 11 -5.81 1.17 -22.44
C VAL A 11 -4.75 2.18 -22.85
N LEU A 12 -3.95 2.64 -21.89
CA LEU A 12 -2.83 3.57 -22.13
C LEU A 12 -1.57 2.76 -22.44
N THR A 13 -1.25 2.62 -23.73
CA THR A 13 -0.13 1.77 -24.19
C THR A 13 1.25 2.39 -23.99
N SER A 14 1.32 3.69 -23.72
CA SER A 14 2.58 4.44 -23.57
C SER A 14 2.64 5.22 -22.26
N ALA A 15 1.91 4.76 -21.23
CA ALA A 15 1.97 5.35 -19.90
C ALA A 15 3.37 5.15 -19.28
N GLN A 16 3.93 6.22 -18.73
CA GLN A 16 5.26 6.20 -18.13
C GLN A 16 5.23 6.78 -16.71
N SER A 17 6.05 6.22 -15.82
CA SER A 17 6.31 6.82 -14.52
C SER A 17 7.34 7.93 -14.66
N ASN A 18 7.11 9.07 -13.99
CA ASN A 18 8.09 10.16 -13.88
C ASN A 18 9.33 9.76 -13.05
N CYS A 19 9.22 8.71 -12.24
CA CYS A 19 10.33 8.09 -11.52
C CYS A 19 9.99 6.59 -11.29
N PRO A 20 10.58 5.65 -12.05
CA PRO A 20 10.26 4.22 -11.95
C PRO A 20 10.96 3.54 -10.78
N LEU A 21 10.80 4.12 -9.57
CA LEU A 21 11.30 3.63 -8.30
C LEU A 21 10.14 3.64 -7.29
N SER A 22 10.02 2.62 -6.46
CA SER A 22 8.86 2.32 -5.61
C SER A 22 8.29 3.53 -4.85
N SER A 23 8.98 4.05 -3.84
CA SER A 23 8.45 5.15 -3.03
C SER A 23 8.26 6.46 -3.79
N PRO A 24 9.21 6.92 -4.64
CA PRO A 24 9.03 8.11 -5.44
C PRO A 24 7.82 8.04 -6.38
N HIS A 25 7.61 6.89 -7.05
CA HIS A 25 6.43 6.69 -7.89
C HIS A 25 5.13 6.75 -7.09
N ARG A 26 5.10 6.10 -5.92
CA ARG A 26 3.92 6.09 -5.03
C ARG A 26 3.59 7.49 -4.51
N GLY A 27 4.60 8.26 -4.12
CA GLY A 27 4.42 9.67 -3.76
C GLY A 27 3.85 10.49 -4.91
N SER A 28 4.37 10.30 -6.12
CA SER A 28 3.85 10.97 -7.31
C SER A 28 2.41 10.55 -7.64
N LEU A 29 2.08 9.26 -7.49
CA LEU A 29 0.72 8.74 -7.73
C LEU A 29 -0.29 9.32 -6.73
N LEU A 30 0.11 9.43 -5.45
CA LEU A 30 -0.76 9.94 -4.40
C LEU A 30 -1.00 11.45 -4.52
N THR A 31 0.01 12.22 -4.95
CA THR A 31 -0.01 13.70 -4.87
C THR A 31 -0.12 14.40 -6.22
N GLY A 32 0.13 13.71 -7.34
CA GLY A 32 0.31 14.34 -8.64
C GLY A 32 1.60 15.17 -8.77
N MET A 33 2.50 15.12 -7.78
CA MET A 33 3.74 15.91 -7.73
C MET A 33 4.96 15.07 -8.16
N TYR A 34 6.01 15.76 -8.62
CA TYR A 34 7.32 15.13 -8.80
C TYR A 34 7.93 14.73 -7.45
N PRO A 35 8.81 13.69 -7.41
CA PRO A 35 9.36 13.12 -6.19
C PRO A 35 9.93 14.13 -5.20
N ASN A 36 10.74 15.08 -5.66
CA ASN A 36 11.31 16.11 -4.79
C ASN A 36 10.26 17.02 -4.15
N LYS A 37 9.13 17.24 -4.83
CA LYS A 37 8.06 18.08 -4.33
C LYS A 37 7.11 17.32 -3.39
N SER A 38 6.91 16.03 -3.63
CA SER A 38 6.12 15.17 -2.73
C SER A 38 6.84 14.83 -1.42
N GLY A 39 8.16 15.07 -1.34
CA GLY A 39 9.00 14.72 -0.20
C GLY A 39 9.66 13.34 -0.30
N ILE A 40 9.48 12.62 -1.42
CA ILE A 40 10.01 11.26 -1.60
C ILE A 40 10.99 11.19 -2.79
N PRO A 41 12.21 11.74 -2.66
CA PRO A 41 13.20 11.67 -3.73
C PRO A 41 13.83 10.28 -3.90
N LEU A 42 13.79 9.44 -2.85
CA LEU A 42 14.35 8.08 -2.81
C LEU A 42 13.38 7.14 -2.12
N ASN A 43 13.64 5.82 -2.18
CA ASN A 43 12.87 4.86 -1.41
C ASN A 43 12.96 5.15 0.10
N CYS A 44 11.79 5.15 0.75
CA CYS A 44 11.68 5.36 2.18
C CYS A 44 12.30 4.18 2.94
N ASN A 45 13.16 4.48 3.90
CA ASN A 45 13.66 3.55 4.90
C ASN A 45 14.31 4.33 6.06
N SER A 46 14.65 3.65 7.14
CA SER A 46 15.17 4.28 8.36
C SER A 46 16.52 5.02 8.21
N SER A 47 17.28 4.74 7.15
CA SER A 47 18.53 5.44 6.84
C SER A 47 18.34 6.70 5.99
N ARG A 48 17.11 7.02 5.59
CA ARG A 48 16.78 8.13 4.69
C ARG A 48 15.68 9.03 5.27
N PRO A 49 15.96 9.76 6.35
CA PRO A 49 14.94 10.54 7.07
C PRO A 49 14.31 11.67 6.24
N ILE A 50 14.97 12.09 5.15
CA ILE A 50 14.44 13.11 4.23
C ILE A 50 13.45 12.55 3.21
N SER A 51 13.33 11.22 3.09
CA SER A 51 12.45 10.56 2.11
C SER A 51 11.20 10.04 2.82
N SER A 52 10.20 10.90 2.89
CA SER A 52 8.88 10.60 3.43
C SER A 52 7.85 11.52 2.78
N LEU A 53 6.63 11.02 2.59
CA LEU A 53 5.54 11.85 2.10
C LEU A 53 5.33 13.04 3.03
N ARG A 54 5.25 14.24 2.46
CA ARG A 54 5.05 15.46 3.24
C ARG A 54 3.68 15.44 3.90
N GLU A 55 3.61 15.84 5.16
CA GLU A 55 2.36 15.91 5.93
C GLU A 55 1.37 16.93 5.36
N ASP A 56 1.88 18.01 4.77
CA ASP A 56 1.10 19.09 4.17
C ASP A 56 0.79 18.85 2.68
N ALA A 57 1.17 17.70 2.10
CA ALA A 57 0.85 17.38 0.73
C ALA A 57 -0.62 16.98 0.62
N GLU A 58 -1.37 17.66 -0.23
CA GLU A 58 -2.71 17.20 -0.61
C GLU A 58 -2.58 15.96 -1.47
N CYS A 59 -3.21 14.86 -1.02
CA CYS A 59 -3.22 13.58 -1.71
C CYS A 59 -4.59 13.30 -2.32
N ILE A 60 -4.62 12.38 -3.28
CA ILE A 60 -5.86 11.97 -3.94
C ILE A 60 -6.92 11.49 -2.93
N GLY A 61 -6.50 10.84 -1.84
CA GLY A 61 -7.40 10.43 -0.75
C GLY A 61 -8.04 11.62 -0.05
N ASP A 62 -7.28 12.71 0.21
CA ASP A 62 -7.81 13.94 0.80
C ASP A 62 -8.87 14.58 -0.10
N VAL A 63 -8.60 14.64 -1.41
CA VAL A 63 -9.52 15.20 -2.40
C VAL A 63 -10.85 14.45 -2.41
N PHE A 64 -10.82 13.11 -2.48
CA PHE A 64 -12.03 12.30 -2.46
C PHE A 64 -12.76 12.36 -1.11
N TYR A 65 -12.02 12.31 0.00
CA TYR A 65 -12.60 12.41 1.33
C TYR A 65 -13.33 13.74 1.52
N ASN A 66 -12.71 14.86 1.12
CA ASN A 66 -13.30 16.20 1.17
C ASN A 66 -14.49 16.35 0.23
N ALA A 67 -14.54 15.57 -0.85
CA ALA A 67 -15.69 15.48 -1.76
C ALA A 67 -16.82 14.56 -1.21
N GLY A 68 -16.67 14.03 0.01
CA GLY A 68 -17.72 13.25 0.67
C GLY A 68 -17.67 11.74 0.40
N TYR A 69 -16.57 11.22 -0.14
CA TYR A 69 -16.40 9.78 -0.35
C TYR A 69 -15.94 9.07 0.93
N ASP A 70 -16.29 7.80 1.06
CA ASP A 70 -15.58 6.87 1.93
C ASP A 70 -14.32 6.37 1.22
N CYS A 71 -13.16 6.61 1.84
CA CYS A 71 -11.86 6.34 1.22
C CYS A 71 -11.14 5.19 1.91
N ALA A 72 -10.75 4.16 1.15
CA ALA A 72 -10.07 2.98 1.66
C ALA A 72 -8.72 2.74 0.99
N TYR A 73 -7.72 2.36 1.79
CA TYR A 73 -6.41 1.94 1.31
C TYR A 73 -6.10 0.51 1.75
N PHE A 74 -5.63 -0.31 0.80
CA PHE A 74 -5.24 -1.70 1.04
C PHE A 74 -3.84 -1.99 0.49
N GLY A 75 -3.09 -2.84 1.20
CA GLY A 75 -1.81 -3.34 0.75
C GLY A 75 -0.63 -2.39 0.98
N LYS A 76 0.39 -2.48 0.15
CA LYS A 76 1.66 -1.75 0.28
C LYS A 76 1.52 -0.25 0.07
N LEU A 77 1.94 0.56 1.04
CA LEU A 77 2.06 2.01 0.91
C LEU A 77 3.45 2.45 0.46
N HIS A 78 4.49 2.12 1.20
CA HIS A 78 5.91 2.46 0.97
C HIS A 78 6.14 3.95 0.64
N ALA A 79 5.45 4.83 1.34
CA ALA A 79 5.55 6.28 1.17
C ALA A 79 5.90 7.00 2.47
N ASP A 80 6.06 6.26 3.57
CA ASP A 80 6.42 6.80 4.88
C ASP A 80 7.83 6.38 5.32
N PHE A 81 8.43 7.26 6.12
CA PHE A 81 9.63 6.94 6.87
C PHE A 81 9.27 6.01 8.04
N PRO A 82 9.98 4.89 8.24
CA PRO A 82 9.77 4.03 9.40
C PRO A 82 10.01 4.81 10.69
N THR A 83 9.01 4.90 11.52
CA THR A 83 9.08 5.59 12.81
C THR A 83 9.10 4.58 13.97
N PRO A 84 9.69 4.91 15.13
CA PRO A 84 9.65 4.05 16.29
C PRO A 84 8.27 3.93 16.94
N ASN A 85 7.23 4.44 16.30
CA ASN A 85 5.88 4.58 16.84
C ASN A 85 4.93 3.45 16.41
N ASP A 86 5.44 2.25 16.12
CA ASP A 86 4.58 1.07 16.04
C ASP A 86 3.95 0.82 17.42
N PRO A 87 2.61 0.84 17.55
CA PRO A 87 1.94 0.61 18.83
C PRO A 87 2.26 -0.75 19.46
N GLU A 88 2.54 -1.78 18.63
CA GLU A 88 2.85 -3.13 19.09
C GLU A 88 4.36 -3.34 19.33
N HIS A 89 5.20 -2.56 18.68
CA HIS A 89 6.66 -2.70 18.75
C HIS A 89 7.37 -1.34 18.84
N PRO A 90 7.06 -0.51 19.84
CA PRO A 90 7.66 0.81 19.96
C PRO A 90 9.19 0.68 20.05
N GLY A 91 9.90 1.39 19.20
CA GLY A 91 11.37 1.41 19.20
C GLY A 91 12.09 0.26 18.51
N LYS A 92 11.37 -0.70 17.89
CA LYS A 92 12.00 -1.83 17.18
C LYS A 92 12.38 -1.57 15.72
N TYR A 93 12.20 -0.36 15.23
CA TYR A 93 12.49 -0.01 13.83
C TYR A 93 13.97 0.29 13.55
N VAL A 94 14.86 0.06 14.49
CA VAL A 94 16.30 0.21 14.28
C VAL A 94 16.99 -1.09 14.65
N GLU A 95 17.15 -1.99 13.68
CA GLU A 95 18.19 -3.01 13.77
C GLU A 95 19.55 -2.29 13.64
N GLU A 96 20.46 -2.48 14.58
CA GLU A 96 21.69 -1.70 14.75
C GLU A 96 22.63 -1.65 13.52
N GLN A 97 22.38 -2.39 12.45
CA GLN A 97 23.25 -2.44 11.27
C GLN A 97 22.52 -2.51 9.92
N ARG A 98 21.18 -2.50 9.88
CA ARG A 98 20.43 -2.56 8.62
C ARG A 98 19.28 -1.57 8.60
N PRO A 99 19.04 -0.88 7.48
CA PRO A 99 17.88 -0.01 7.38
C PRO A 99 16.59 -0.83 7.50
N VAL A 100 15.69 -0.35 8.32
CA VAL A 100 14.31 -0.84 8.37
C VAL A 100 13.55 -0.22 7.22
N TRP A 101 12.81 -1.03 6.51
CA TRP A 101 12.07 -0.62 5.31
C TRP A 101 10.59 -0.49 5.56
N ASP A 102 10.06 -1.34 6.41
CA ASP A 102 8.64 -1.35 6.71
C ASP A 102 8.24 -0.23 7.65
N ALA A 103 7.02 0.25 7.52
CA ALA A 103 6.51 1.36 8.31
C ALA A 103 5.04 1.17 8.66
N TYR A 104 4.72 1.35 9.92
CA TYR A 104 3.38 1.66 10.36
C TYR A 104 3.03 3.10 9.98
N THR A 105 1.84 3.31 9.40
CA THR A 105 1.34 4.65 9.04
C THR A 105 0.32 5.09 10.07
N PRO A 106 0.63 6.04 10.95
CA PRO A 106 -0.31 6.55 11.93
C PRO A 106 -1.48 7.30 11.26
N LYS A 107 -2.60 7.41 11.96
CA LYS A 107 -3.86 7.88 11.40
C LYS A 107 -3.78 9.26 10.74
N GLU A 108 -3.04 10.17 11.34
CA GLU A 108 -2.81 11.54 10.86
C GLU A 108 -2.02 11.63 9.57
N ARG A 109 -1.34 10.55 9.17
CA ARG A 109 -0.55 10.47 7.93
C ARG A 109 -1.23 9.66 6.82
N ARG A 110 -2.51 9.30 6.98
CA ARG A 110 -3.24 8.47 5.99
C ARG A 110 -3.92 9.28 4.88
N HIS A 111 -3.75 10.59 4.85
CA HIS A 111 -4.16 11.48 3.75
C HIS A 111 -5.57 11.19 3.22
N GLY A 112 -6.59 11.32 4.09
CA GLY A 112 -7.98 11.16 3.72
C GLY A 112 -8.49 9.71 3.66
N PHE A 113 -7.63 8.70 3.74
CA PHE A 113 -8.07 7.31 3.80
C PHE A 113 -8.58 6.96 5.20
N ASN A 114 -9.90 6.95 5.36
CA ASN A 114 -10.58 6.68 6.63
C ASN A 114 -10.75 5.19 6.95
N TYR A 115 -10.68 4.30 5.95
CA TYR A 115 -10.51 2.87 6.14
C TYR A 115 -9.09 2.45 5.73
N TRP A 116 -8.42 1.71 6.61
CA TRP A 116 -7.02 1.37 6.44
C TRP A 116 -6.75 -0.11 6.66
N TYR A 117 -6.04 -0.74 5.73
CA TYR A 117 -5.54 -2.10 5.87
C TYR A 117 -4.25 -2.25 5.06
N SER A 118 -3.14 -1.81 5.64
CA SER A 118 -1.92 -1.54 4.89
C SER A 118 -0.65 -1.79 5.71
N TYR A 119 0.47 -1.81 5.01
CA TYR A 119 1.83 -1.87 5.56
C TYR A 119 2.76 -0.95 4.75
N GLY A 120 3.98 -0.71 5.22
CA GLY A 120 4.97 0.07 4.47
C GLY A 120 5.51 -0.71 3.28
N THR A 121 6.53 -1.55 3.50
CA THR A 121 7.04 -2.50 2.51
C THR A 121 7.57 -3.76 3.19
N PHE A 122 7.02 -4.90 2.80
CA PHE A 122 7.35 -6.20 3.37
C PHE A 122 7.23 -7.27 2.28
N ASP A 123 8.25 -8.10 2.12
CA ASP A 123 8.38 -8.97 0.96
C ASP A 123 8.15 -10.46 1.29
N GLU A 124 7.35 -10.74 2.33
CA GLU A 124 6.90 -12.10 2.67
C GLU A 124 5.47 -12.33 2.13
N HIS A 125 5.38 -12.67 0.84
CA HIS A 125 4.09 -12.70 0.14
C HIS A 125 3.11 -13.78 0.60
N LYS A 126 3.59 -14.87 1.22
CA LYS A 126 2.75 -15.94 1.81
C LYS A 126 2.49 -15.77 3.31
N ASN A 127 3.22 -14.88 3.96
CA ASN A 127 3.07 -14.54 5.37
C ASN A 127 3.08 -13.02 5.53
N PRO A 128 2.20 -12.29 4.84
CA PRO A 128 2.16 -10.84 4.94
C PRO A 128 1.68 -10.40 6.31
N HIS A 129 1.87 -9.12 6.62
CA HIS A 129 1.20 -8.48 7.72
C HIS A 129 0.56 -7.16 7.28
N TYR A 130 -0.39 -6.70 8.07
CA TYR A 130 -1.11 -5.44 7.84
C TYR A 130 -1.46 -4.80 9.17
N TRP A 131 -1.55 -3.48 9.18
CA TRP A 131 -2.21 -2.73 10.24
C TRP A 131 -3.56 -2.24 9.75
N ASP A 132 -4.57 -2.41 10.58
CA ASP A 132 -5.93 -1.96 10.28
C ASP A 132 -6.18 -0.49 10.66
N THR A 133 -7.42 -0.06 10.52
CA THR A 133 -7.85 1.32 10.80
C THR A 133 -7.53 1.72 12.24
N ASP A 134 -7.64 0.81 13.19
CA ASP A 134 -7.41 1.06 14.61
C ASP A 134 -5.95 0.86 15.03
N GLY A 135 -5.08 0.50 14.08
CA GLY A 135 -3.66 0.26 14.30
C GLY A 135 -3.34 -1.15 14.79
N LYS A 136 -4.32 -2.05 14.81
CA LYS A 136 -4.09 -3.46 15.17
C LYS A 136 -3.39 -4.18 14.03
N ARG A 137 -2.35 -4.95 14.38
CA ARG A 137 -1.62 -5.79 13.44
C ARG A 137 -2.33 -7.12 13.19
N HIS A 138 -2.32 -7.53 11.94
CA HIS A 138 -2.83 -8.80 11.43
C HIS A 138 -1.74 -9.52 10.65
N ASP A 139 -1.51 -10.80 10.94
CA ASP A 139 -0.48 -11.65 10.31
C ASP A 139 -1.14 -12.87 9.63
N PRO A 140 -1.85 -12.68 8.50
CA PRO A 140 -2.49 -13.79 7.80
C PRO A 140 -1.45 -14.74 7.21
N LYS A 141 -1.79 -16.05 7.18
CA LYS A 141 -0.99 -17.11 6.56
C LYS A 141 -1.59 -17.44 5.20
N GLU A 142 -1.54 -16.48 4.30
CA GLU A 142 -2.19 -16.56 2.99
C GLU A 142 -1.41 -15.74 1.97
N TRP A 143 -1.51 -16.11 0.70
CA TRP A 143 -0.96 -15.34 -0.42
C TRP A 143 -1.53 -13.91 -0.44
N SER A 144 -0.63 -12.90 -0.37
CA SER A 144 -1.02 -11.52 -0.12
C SER A 144 -2.03 -10.94 -1.13
N PRO A 145 -1.92 -11.17 -2.47
CA PRO A 145 -2.94 -10.68 -3.39
C PRO A 145 -4.34 -11.28 -3.17
N LEU A 146 -4.39 -12.57 -2.81
CA LEU A 146 -5.66 -13.23 -2.52
C LEU A 146 -6.29 -12.68 -1.24
N HIS A 147 -5.46 -12.50 -0.20
CA HIS A 147 -5.90 -11.89 1.05
C HIS A 147 -6.43 -10.47 0.84
N GLU A 148 -5.66 -9.64 0.15
CA GLU A 148 -6.04 -8.25 -0.16
C GLU A 148 -7.33 -8.19 -0.97
N ALA A 149 -7.48 -9.04 -1.99
CA ALA A 149 -8.71 -9.13 -2.76
C ALA A 149 -9.93 -9.50 -1.91
N LYS A 150 -9.79 -10.48 -0.98
CA LYS A 150 -10.86 -10.83 -0.03
C LYS A 150 -11.22 -9.65 0.87
N ARG A 151 -10.23 -8.91 1.37
CA ARG A 151 -10.46 -7.71 2.21
C ARG A 151 -11.18 -6.61 1.43
N VAL A 152 -10.80 -6.36 0.19
CA VAL A 152 -11.49 -5.40 -0.69
C VAL A 152 -12.95 -5.82 -0.94
N VAL A 153 -13.18 -7.10 -1.24
CA VAL A 153 -14.55 -7.63 -1.43
C VAL A 153 -15.39 -7.49 -0.16
N SER A 154 -14.82 -7.79 1.01
CA SER A 154 -15.47 -7.61 2.31
C SER A 154 -15.87 -6.14 2.56
N TYR A 155 -14.96 -5.20 2.26
CA TYR A 155 -15.24 -3.76 2.34
C TYR A 155 -16.37 -3.35 1.37
N LEU A 156 -16.34 -3.80 0.12
CA LEU A 156 -17.38 -3.51 -0.88
C LEU A 156 -18.75 -4.02 -0.45
N LYS A 157 -18.82 -5.23 0.13
CA LYS A 157 -20.03 -5.81 0.71
C LYS A 157 -20.45 -5.16 2.03
N ASN A 158 -19.63 -4.27 2.56
CA ASN A 158 -19.82 -3.64 3.86
C ASN A 158 -19.96 -4.64 5.04
N GLU A 159 -19.21 -5.72 4.98
CA GLU A 159 -19.17 -6.70 6.07
C GLU A 159 -18.60 -6.01 7.32
N GLY A 160 -19.31 -6.17 8.45
CA GLY A 160 -18.96 -5.48 9.69
C GLY A 160 -19.37 -3.99 9.76
N ASN A 161 -20.14 -3.49 8.79
CA ASN A 161 -20.58 -2.09 8.73
C ASN A 161 -19.42 -1.07 8.79
N VAL A 162 -18.37 -1.34 8.04
CA VAL A 162 -17.10 -0.58 8.08
C VAL A 162 -17.12 0.72 7.24
N ARG A 163 -18.15 0.92 6.43
CA ARG A 163 -18.33 2.13 5.62
C ARG A 163 -19.77 2.64 5.63
N ASP A 164 -19.97 3.92 5.30
CA ASP A 164 -21.28 4.50 5.07
C ASP A 164 -21.77 4.18 3.64
N THR A 165 -22.73 3.27 3.53
CA THR A 165 -23.28 2.85 2.22
C THR A 165 -24.05 3.95 1.48
N LYS A 166 -24.35 5.09 2.12
CA LYS A 166 -24.98 6.25 1.49
C LYS A 166 -23.97 7.14 0.76
N LYS A 167 -22.69 6.95 1.05
CA LYS A 167 -21.59 7.66 0.39
C LYS A 167 -21.03 6.87 -0.79
N PRO A 168 -20.57 7.54 -1.85
CA PRO A 168 -19.70 6.89 -2.82
C PRO A 168 -18.40 6.47 -2.14
N PHE A 169 -17.65 5.56 -2.74
CA PHE A 169 -16.36 5.13 -2.20
C PHE A 169 -15.22 5.36 -3.19
N PHE A 170 -14.03 5.56 -2.63
CA PHE A 170 -12.77 5.58 -3.34
C PHE A 170 -11.82 4.55 -2.71
N ILE A 171 -11.28 3.64 -3.52
CA ILE A 171 -10.41 2.56 -3.05
C ILE A 171 -9.09 2.59 -3.80
N MET A 172 -7.98 2.54 -3.06
CA MET A 172 -6.66 2.23 -3.61
C MET A 172 -6.18 0.88 -3.09
N VAL A 173 -5.63 0.06 -4.00
CA VAL A 173 -5.06 -1.25 -3.68
C VAL A 173 -3.63 -1.31 -4.18
N GLY A 174 -2.67 -1.37 -3.28
CA GLY A 174 -1.25 -1.47 -3.56
C GLY A 174 -0.74 -2.89 -3.42
N MET A 175 -1.09 -3.81 -4.32
CA MET A 175 -0.56 -5.18 -4.29
C MET A 175 0.95 -5.18 -4.45
N ASN A 176 1.68 -6.00 -3.66
CA ASN A 176 3.13 -6.08 -3.73
C ASN A 176 3.61 -6.96 -4.89
N PRO A 177 3.13 -8.19 -5.11
CA PRO A 177 3.49 -8.97 -6.30
C PRO A 177 3.10 -8.23 -7.60
N PRO A 178 3.93 -8.30 -8.64
CA PRO A 178 5.08 -9.20 -8.85
C PRO A 178 6.45 -8.70 -8.33
N HIS A 179 6.51 -7.98 -7.21
CA HIS A 179 7.78 -7.62 -6.58
C HIS A 179 8.54 -8.86 -6.08
N SER A 180 9.89 -8.81 -6.06
CA SER A 180 10.70 -9.87 -5.44
C SER A 180 10.22 -10.19 -4.00
N PRO A 181 10.53 -11.37 -3.45
CA PRO A 181 11.54 -12.33 -3.90
C PRO A 181 11.08 -13.32 -4.98
N TYR A 182 12.04 -13.90 -5.72
CA TYR A 182 11.85 -14.93 -6.75
C TYR A 182 12.85 -16.07 -6.56
N ARG A 183 13.12 -16.48 -5.33
CA ARG A 183 14.23 -17.38 -4.99
C ARG A 183 13.83 -18.85 -5.07
N SER A 184 12.56 -19.14 -4.86
CA SER A 184 12.06 -20.49 -4.73
C SER A 184 10.54 -20.55 -4.92
N LEU A 185 9.99 -21.77 -4.94
CA LEU A 185 8.54 -22.02 -4.91
C LEU A 185 7.83 -21.46 -3.67
N ASN A 186 8.58 -21.08 -2.64
CA ASN A 186 8.00 -20.40 -1.47
C ASN A 186 7.57 -18.96 -1.76
N ASP A 187 8.06 -18.38 -2.84
CA ASP A 187 7.80 -16.98 -3.23
C ASP A 187 6.64 -16.84 -4.22
N CYS A 188 5.99 -17.94 -4.64
CA CYS A 188 4.87 -17.96 -5.56
C CYS A 188 3.84 -19.02 -5.14
N MET A 189 2.68 -19.01 -5.81
CA MET A 189 1.71 -20.11 -5.72
C MET A 189 2.19 -21.25 -6.61
N GLU A 190 2.20 -22.48 -6.08
CA GLU A 190 2.69 -23.66 -6.81
C GLU A 190 1.85 -23.94 -8.06
N GLU A 191 0.55 -23.78 -7.95
CA GLU A 191 -0.41 -23.93 -9.05
C GLU A 191 -0.15 -22.97 -10.22
N ASP A 192 0.27 -21.73 -9.92
CA ASP A 192 0.64 -20.75 -10.95
C ASP A 192 1.98 -21.08 -11.59
N PHE A 193 2.95 -21.56 -10.80
CA PHE A 193 4.25 -21.97 -11.29
C PHE A 193 4.16 -23.18 -12.22
N ASP A 194 3.27 -24.13 -11.93
CA ASP A 194 3.08 -25.35 -12.71
C ASP A 194 2.53 -25.09 -14.12
N LEU A 195 1.92 -23.92 -14.35
CA LEU A 195 1.49 -23.48 -15.67
C LEU A 195 2.66 -23.20 -16.64
N TYR A 196 3.89 -23.06 -16.12
CA TYR A 196 5.09 -22.71 -16.88
C TYR A 196 6.16 -23.81 -16.90
N LYS A 197 5.85 -25.01 -16.42
CA LYS A 197 6.65 -26.22 -16.58
C LYS A 197 6.28 -26.91 -17.90
#